data_b77d0ed41cc1eec4ddadadd41bb64e4e
#
_entry.id   b77d0ed41cc1eec4ddadadd41bb64e4e
#
_cell.length_a   1.000
_cell.length_b   1.000
_cell.length_c   1.000
_cell.angle_alpha   90.00
_cell.angle_beta   90.00
_cell.angle_gamma   90.00
#
_symmetry.space_group_name_H-M   'P 1'
#
loop_
_entity.id
_entity.type
_entity.pdbx_description
1 polymer ?
#
loop_
_entity_poly.entity_id
_entity_poly.type
_entity_poly.pdbx_seq_one_letter_code
_entity_poly.pdbx_strand_id
1 'polypeptide(L)'
;MDKKEVRQLIMNRRHELSDEDIEMQSGLIIDRLKKSDIYKTSENVFLYMSYNREVDTYMLLSQCFMDGKKVYAPKVLSKTQMEFYCLSDVNDLVSGYMGIMEPSDICDKAKIRDGLFIMPGLAFDYDFHRIGYGGGFYDRYLSEDNTFIKAALAFDLQLLESIPYEEHDLKPDYIITQTQFIRREN
;
A
#
# COMPACT_ATOMS: atom_id res chain seq x y z
N MET A 1 -22.66 1.69 -9.07
CA MET A 1 -22.15 2.51 -7.93
C MET A 1 -21.12 3.49 -8.45
N ASP A 2 -21.12 4.72 -7.94
CA ASP A 2 -20.05 5.68 -8.22
C ASP A 2 -18.83 5.44 -7.27
N LYS A 3 -17.70 6.16 -7.53
CA LYS A 3 -16.48 6.03 -6.69
C LYS A 3 -16.73 6.32 -5.20
N LYS A 4 -17.70 7.21 -4.87
CA LYS A 4 -18.02 7.58 -3.50
C LYS A 4 -18.80 6.46 -2.79
N GLU A 5 -19.75 5.87 -3.47
CA GLU A 5 -20.55 4.74 -2.98
C GLU A 5 -19.66 3.52 -2.72
N VAL A 6 -18.73 3.21 -3.64
CA VAL A 6 -17.77 2.12 -3.45
C VAL A 6 -16.85 2.36 -2.23
N ARG A 7 -16.35 3.60 -2.06
CA ARG A 7 -15.55 3.94 -0.85
C ARG A 7 -16.32 3.68 0.42
N GLN A 8 -17.58 4.14 0.50
CA GLN A 8 -18.42 3.96 1.68
C GLN A 8 -18.71 2.47 1.96
N LEU A 9 -19.03 1.71 0.90
CA LEU A 9 -19.27 0.28 1.01
C LEU A 9 -18.07 -0.46 1.61
N ILE A 10 -16.88 -0.23 1.07
CA ILE A 10 -15.68 -0.91 1.54
C ILE A 10 -15.25 -0.46 2.94
N MET A 11 -15.38 0.82 3.24
CA MET A 11 -15.11 1.32 4.60
C MET A 11 -16.02 0.64 5.61
N ASN A 12 -17.32 0.52 5.33
CA ASN A 12 -18.26 -0.17 6.21
C ASN A 12 -17.86 -1.65 6.40
N ARG A 13 -17.60 -2.37 5.31
CA ARG A 13 -17.15 -3.78 5.36
C ARG A 13 -15.86 -3.97 6.17
N ARG A 14 -14.89 -3.05 6.03
CA ARG A 14 -13.65 -3.12 6.83
C ARG A 14 -13.91 -2.85 8.31
N HIS A 15 -14.86 -1.99 8.65
CA HIS A 15 -15.25 -1.74 10.04
C HIS A 15 -15.94 -2.94 10.71
N GLU A 16 -16.51 -3.85 9.94
CA GLU A 16 -17.12 -5.10 10.44
C GLU A 16 -16.09 -6.17 10.82
N LEU A 17 -14.86 -6.08 10.30
CA LEU A 17 -13.77 -6.98 10.69
C LEU A 17 -13.40 -6.74 12.16
N SER A 18 -13.10 -7.79 12.91
CA SER A 18 -12.48 -7.67 14.24
C SER A 18 -10.99 -7.33 14.11
N ASP A 19 -10.35 -6.92 15.19
CA ASP A 19 -8.90 -6.69 15.21
C ASP A 19 -8.13 -8.00 14.97
N GLU A 20 -8.65 -9.11 15.49
CA GLU A 20 -8.13 -10.46 15.26
C GLU A 20 -8.22 -10.87 13.78
N ASP A 21 -9.34 -10.54 13.10
CA ASP A 21 -9.49 -10.79 11.66
C ASP A 21 -8.46 -10.00 10.85
N ILE A 22 -8.25 -8.73 11.19
CA ILE A 22 -7.27 -7.87 10.51
C ILE A 22 -5.86 -8.42 10.70
N GLU A 23 -5.47 -8.76 11.92
CA GLU A 23 -4.16 -9.33 12.22
C GLU A 23 -3.95 -10.65 11.47
N MET A 24 -4.88 -11.58 11.57
CA MET A 24 -4.82 -12.88 10.90
C MET A 24 -4.75 -12.74 9.37
N GLN A 25 -5.66 -11.97 8.77
CA GLN A 25 -5.70 -11.81 7.31
C GLN A 25 -4.49 -11.04 6.80
N SER A 26 -4.02 -10.02 7.51
CA SER A 26 -2.79 -9.30 7.18
C SER A 26 -1.58 -10.23 7.20
N GLY A 27 -1.47 -11.11 8.21
CA GLY A 27 -0.43 -12.12 8.29
C GLY A 27 -0.42 -13.04 7.06
N LEU A 28 -1.58 -13.54 6.62
CA LEU A 28 -1.71 -14.38 5.43
C LEU A 28 -1.30 -13.63 4.14
N ILE A 29 -1.69 -12.37 4.00
CA ILE A 29 -1.33 -11.51 2.86
C ILE A 29 0.19 -11.31 2.81
N ILE A 30 0.79 -10.96 3.93
CA ILE A 30 2.25 -10.71 4.03
C ILE A 30 3.03 -12.01 3.79
N ASP A 31 2.59 -13.13 4.32
CA ASP A 31 3.23 -14.42 4.07
C ASP A 31 3.17 -14.81 2.59
N ARG A 32 2.07 -14.51 1.90
CA ARG A 32 1.93 -14.71 0.46
C ARG A 32 2.88 -13.81 -0.33
N LEU A 33 2.96 -12.53 0.02
CA LEU A 33 3.89 -11.58 -0.57
C LEU A 33 5.34 -12.06 -0.39
N LYS A 34 5.75 -12.44 0.82
CA LYS A 34 7.12 -12.91 1.14
C LYS A 34 7.56 -14.12 0.32
N LYS A 35 6.63 -15.00 -0.02
CA LYS A 35 6.92 -16.20 -0.84
C LYS A 35 7.14 -15.87 -2.30
N SER A 36 6.71 -14.70 -2.76
CA SER A 36 6.79 -14.27 -4.16
C SER A 36 8.20 -13.84 -4.57
N ASP A 37 8.49 -13.93 -5.87
CA ASP A 37 9.76 -13.47 -6.42
C ASP A 37 9.88 -11.95 -6.37
N ILE A 38 8.77 -11.20 -6.53
CA ILE A 38 8.78 -9.73 -6.46
C ILE A 38 9.26 -9.22 -5.10
N TYR A 39 8.94 -9.91 -4.00
CA TYR A 39 9.46 -9.56 -2.69
C TYR A 39 10.91 -10.01 -2.51
N LYS A 40 11.24 -11.25 -2.87
CA LYS A 40 12.57 -11.83 -2.67
C LYS A 40 13.67 -11.08 -3.42
N THR A 41 13.38 -10.66 -4.64
CA THR A 41 14.37 -9.97 -5.50
C THR A 41 14.44 -8.47 -5.26
N SER A 42 13.45 -7.86 -4.60
CA SER A 42 13.48 -6.42 -4.32
C SER A 42 14.34 -6.10 -3.09
N GLU A 43 15.36 -5.28 -3.27
CA GLU A 43 16.16 -4.72 -2.17
C GLU A 43 15.45 -3.55 -1.48
N ASN A 44 14.71 -2.76 -2.26
CA ASN A 44 14.02 -1.56 -1.83
C ASN A 44 12.52 -1.83 -1.75
N VAL A 45 11.89 -1.48 -0.63
CA VAL A 45 10.45 -1.63 -0.41
C VAL A 45 9.86 -0.29 0.02
N PHE A 46 8.94 0.22 -0.78
CA PHE A 46 8.14 1.40 -0.50
C PHE A 46 6.79 0.95 0.01
N LEU A 47 6.40 1.36 1.21
CA LEU A 47 5.15 0.93 1.80
C LEU A 47 4.38 2.12 2.39
N TYR A 48 3.06 2.02 2.43
CA TYR A 48 2.23 2.96 3.18
C TYR A 48 2.21 2.57 4.67
N MET A 49 1.95 3.52 5.54
CA MET A 49 1.69 3.23 6.96
C MET A 49 0.20 2.98 7.13
N SER A 50 -0.15 1.75 7.52
CA SER A 50 -1.54 1.31 7.61
C SER A 50 -2.33 2.16 8.61
N TYR A 51 -3.52 2.56 8.19
CA TYR A 51 -4.45 3.39 8.93
C TYR A 51 -5.89 2.90 8.70
N ASN A 52 -6.76 3.16 9.64
CA ASN A 52 -8.20 2.91 9.50
C ASN A 52 -8.54 1.51 8.96
N ARG A 53 -8.04 0.47 9.64
CA ARG A 53 -8.33 -0.95 9.37
C ARG A 53 -7.87 -1.43 7.99
N GLU A 54 -6.77 -0.91 7.49
CA GLU A 54 -6.08 -1.43 6.32
C GLU A 54 -5.32 -2.73 6.64
N VAL A 55 -4.83 -3.40 5.61
CA VAL A 55 -3.84 -4.48 5.77
C VAL A 55 -2.66 -3.93 6.59
N ASP A 56 -2.29 -4.62 7.66
CA ASP A 56 -1.28 -4.13 8.60
C ASP A 56 0.13 -4.15 8.00
N THR A 57 0.57 -2.99 7.53
CA THR A 57 1.91 -2.82 6.95
C THR A 57 3.02 -2.70 7.99
N TYR A 58 2.73 -2.55 9.29
CA TYR A 58 3.75 -2.61 10.34
C TYR A 58 4.34 -4.02 10.47
N MET A 59 3.52 -5.06 10.23
CA MET A 59 4.01 -6.43 10.14
C MET A 59 5.01 -6.58 8.96
N LEU A 60 4.70 -5.99 7.81
CA LEU A 60 5.58 -5.99 6.63
C LEU A 60 6.84 -5.18 6.88
N LEU A 61 6.74 -4.00 7.50
CA LEU A 61 7.86 -3.15 7.88
C LEU A 61 8.88 -3.94 8.74
N SER A 62 8.39 -4.57 9.82
CA SER A 62 9.22 -5.38 10.71
C SER A 62 9.90 -6.53 9.95
N GLN A 63 9.16 -7.19 9.06
CA GLN A 63 9.71 -8.27 8.24
C GLN A 63 10.79 -7.78 7.27
N CYS A 64 10.57 -6.63 6.62
CA CYS A 64 11.57 -6.04 5.72
C CYS A 64 12.89 -5.75 6.44
N PHE A 65 12.85 -5.24 7.66
CA PHE A 65 14.06 -5.02 8.45
C PHE A 65 14.76 -6.33 8.81
N MET A 66 14.01 -7.36 9.21
CA MET A 66 14.58 -8.69 9.48
C MET A 66 15.24 -9.30 8.24
N ASP A 67 14.69 -9.05 7.06
CA ASP A 67 15.20 -9.55 5.78
C ASP A 67 16.31 -8.65 5.19
N GLY A 68 16.73 -7.60 5.90
CA GLY A 68 17.80 -6.68 5.48
C GLY A 68 17.45 -5.78 4.30
N LYS A 69 16.14 -5.55 4.05
CA LYS A 69 15.68 -4.67 2.98
C LYS A 69 15.74 -3.20 3.39
N LYS A 70 15.94 -2.31 2.41
CA LYS A 70 15.77 -0.87 2.59
C LYS A 70 14.30 -0.52 2.52
N VAL A 71 13.80 0.15 3.54
CA VAL A 71 12.38 0.49 3.64
C VAL A 71 12.18 1.99 3.51
N TYR A 72 11.17 2.37 2.75
CA TYR A 72 10.77 3.75 2.53
C TYR A 72 9.31 3.93 2.88
N ALA A 73 9.01 4.94 3.71
CA ALA A 73 7.65 5.28 4.11
C ALA A 73 7.30 6.71 3.67
N PRO A 74 6.01 7.00 3.45
CA PRO A 74 5.56 8.29 2.97
C PRO A 74 5.52 9.33 4.09
N LYS A 75 5.79 10.59 3.73
CA LYS A 75 5.56 11.78 4.54
C LYS A 75 4.79 12.81 3.74
N VAL A 76 3.69 13.30 4.30
CA VAL A 76 2.88 14.35 3.68
C VAL A 76 3.53 15.70 3.95
N LEU A 77 3.92 16.40 2.89
CA LEU A 77 4.58 17.71 2.98
C LEU A 77 3.60 18.87 2.84
N SER A 78 2.50 18.66 2.12
CA SER A 78 1.45 19.64 1.91
C SER A 78 0.13 18.96 1.55
N LYS A 79 -0.94 19.72 1.26
CA LYS A 79 -2.23 19.18 0.81
C LYS A 79 -2.16 18.38 -0.50
N THR A 80 -1.09 18.53 -1.27
CA THR A 80 -0.95 17.89 -2.59
C THR A 80 0.38 17.16 -2.78
N GLN A 81 1.32 17.31 -1.86
CA GLN A 81 2.67 16.75 -2.00
C GLN A 81 2.97 15.75 -0.90
N MET A 82 3.49 14.60 -1.32
CA MET A 82 3.96 13.51 -0.49
C MET A 82 5.30 13.02 -1.06
N GLU A 83 6.22 12.68 -0.18
CA GLU A 83 7.53 12.14 -0.53
C GLU A 83 7.83 10.91 0.32
N PHE A 84 8.75 10.08 -0.13
CA PHE A 84 9.18 8.91 0.61
C PHE A 84 10.55 9.13 1.25
N TYR A 85 10.72 8.60 2.46
CA TYR A 85 11.94 8.71 3.26
C TYR A 85 12.39 7.33 3.72
N CYS A 86 13.71 7.12 3.75
CA CYS A 86 14.31 5.87 4.18
C CYS A 86 14.21 5.72 5.70
N LEU A 87 13.70 4.59 6.15
CA LEU A 87 13.66 4.21 7.56
C LEU A 87 14.85 3.29 7.87
N SER A 88 15.51 3.53 8.97
CA SER A 88 16.55 2.64 9.52
C SER A 88 15.98 1.75 10.64
N ASP A 89 14.97 2.23 11.34
CA ASP A 89 14.32 1.54 12.45
C ASP A 89 12.85 1.98 12.56
N VAL A 90 12.03 1.20 13.25
CA VAL A 90 10.62 1.54 13.53
C VAL A 90 10.49 2.81 14.38
N ASN A 91 11.49 3.12 15.21
CA ASN A 91 11.53 4.33 16.04
C ASN A 91 11.79 5.62 15.24
N ASP A 92 12.12 5.51 13.95
CA ASP A 92 12.21 6.65 13.03
C ASP A 92 10.82 7.25 12.71
N LEU A 93 9.75 6.53 13.07
CA LEU A 93 8.38 6.97 12.83
C LEU A 93 7.86 7.85 13.96
N VAL A 94 7.22 8.95 13.58
CA VAL A 94 6.54 9.89 14.48
C VAL A 94 5.10 10.10 14.03
N SER A 95 4.23 10.57 14.93
CA SER A 95 2.84 10.89 14.56
C SER A 95 2.82 12.09 13.61
N GLY A 96 2.24 11.90 12.43
CA GLY A 96 2.16 12.88 11.35
C GLY A 96 0.74 13.28 10.98
N TYR A 97 0.52 13.53 9.69
CA TYR A 97 -0.75 13.98 9.15
C TYR A 97 -1.90 13.02 9.47
N MET A 98 -2.99 13.52 10.03
CA MET A 98 -4.18 12.74 10.46
C MET A 98 -3.87 11.64 11.50
N GLY A 99 -2.77 11.73 12.24
CA GLY A 99 -2.37 10.70 13.20
C GLY A 99 -1.73 9.46 12.58
N ILE A 100 -1.48 9.47 11.26
CA ILE A 100 -0.74 8.42 10.57
C ILE A 100 0.74 8.57 10.93
N MET A 101 1.42 7.45 11.17
CA MET A 101 2.85 7.49 11.45
C MET A 101 3.62 7.85 10.19
N GLU A 102 4.55 8.77 10.30
CA GLU A 102 5.38 9.27 9.20
C GLU A 102 6.86 9.27 9.60
N PRO A 103 7.80 9.21 8.62
CA PRO A 103 9.22 9.36 8.90
C PRO A 103 9.53 10.70 9.60
N SER A 104 10.35 10.66 10.64
CA SER A 104 10.84 11.84 11.34
C SER A 104 11.77 12.68 10.44
N ASP A 105 12.12 13.91 10.90
CA ASP A 105 12.94 14.84 10.13
C ASP A 105 14.42 14.41 9.99
N ILE A 106 14.84 13.40 10.75
CA ILE A 106 16.21 12.83 10.63
C ILE A 106 16.35 11.84 9.47
N CYS A 107 15.22 11.35 8.91
CA CYS A 107 15.23 10.39 7.83
C CYS A 107 15.64 11.04 6.50
N ASP A 108 16.47 10.35 5.73
CA ASP A 108 16.87 10.79 4.40
C ASP A 108 15.74 10.59 3.38
N LYS A 109 15.49 11.61 2.56
CA LYS A 109 14.56 11.49 1.43
C LYS A 109 15.04 10.43 0.45
N ALA A 110 14.12 9.62 -0.07
CA ALA A 110 14.41 8.62 -1.11
C ALA A 110 15.01 9.29 -2.35
N LYS A 111 16.17 8.78 -2.79
CA LYS A 111 16.88 9.22 -4.00
C LYS A 111 16.66 8.26 -5.18
N ILE A 112 15.97 7.17 -4.94
CA ILE A 112 15.68 6.12 -5.91
C ILE A 112 14.18 6.07 -6.18
N ARG A 113 13.82 5.55 -7.34
CA ARG A 113 12.42 5.33 -7.75
C ARG A 113 12.26 3.94 -8.40
N ASP A 114 12.82 2.95 -7.72
CA ASP A 114 12.79 1.55 -8.13
C ASP A 114 12.60 0.63 -6.92
N GLY A 115 12.15 -0.58 -7.17
CA GLY A 115 11.90 -1.61 -6.16
C GLY A 115 10.42 -2.00 -6.06
N LEU A 116 10.06 -2.62 -4.97
CA LEU A 116 8.68 -3.04 -4.68
C LEU A 116 7.92 -1.88 -4.03
N PHE A 117 6.85 -1.45 -4.68
CA PHE A 117 5.97 -0.40 -4.19
C PHE A 117 4.63 -0.97 -3.74
N ILE A 118 4.37 -0.91 -2.45
CA ILE A 118 3.11 -1.35 -1.86
C ILE A 118 2.08 -0.23 -1.98
N MET A 119 1.07 -0.44 -2.82
CA MET A 119 0.02 0.55 -3.11
C MET A 119 -1.16 0.40 -2.15
N PRO A 120 -1.58 1.47 -1.45
CA PRO A 120 -2.83 1.46 -0.70
C PRO A 120 -4.02 1.60 -1.64
N GLY A 121 -5.17 1.08 -1.22
CA GLY A 121 -6.44 1.26 -1.91
C GLY A 121 -7.63 0.83 -1.06
N LEU A 122 -8.79 1.40 -1.35
CA LEU A 122 -10.06 0.99 -0.74
C LEU A 122 -10.69 -0.16 -1.51
N ALA A 123 -10.72 -0.09 -2.84
CA ALA A 123 -11.27 -1.15 -3.68
C ALA A 123 -10.39 -1.42 -4.89
N PHE A 124 -10.44 -2.65 -5.35
CA PHE A 124 -9.75 -3.15 -6.54
C PHE A 124 -10.71 -4.03 -7.33
N ASP A 125 -10.43 -4.24 -8.62
CA ASP A 125 -11.11 -5.22 -9.45
C ASP A 125 -10.13 -6.12 -10.21
N TYR A 126 -10.66 -7.11 -10.92
CA TYR A 126 -9.86 -8.08 -11.67
C TYR A 126 -9.22 -7.48 -12.95
N ASP A 127 -9.64 -6.27 -13.36
CA ASP A 127 -9.00 -5.47 -14.42
C ASP A 127 -7.92 -4.53 -13.87
N PHE A 128 -7.59 -4.68 -12.58
CA PHE A 128 -6.58 -3.91 -11.84
C PHE A 128 -6.91 -2.43 -11.70
N HIS A 129 -8.16 -2.03 -11.82
CA HIS A 129 -8.56 -0.70 -11.42
C HIS A 129 -8.46 -0.55 -9.90
N ARG A 130 -8.24 0.68 -9.45
CA ARG A 130 -8.04 1.00 -8.04
C ARG A 130 -8.86 2.23 -7.63
N ILE A 131 -9.57 2.15 -6.53
CA ILE A 131 -10.16 3.29 -5.85
C ILE A 131 -9.36 3.57 -4.57
N GLY A 132 -8.71 4.74 -4.51
CA GLY A 132 -8.06 5.25 -3.30
C GLY A 132 -8.98 6.13 -2.46
N TYR A 133 -8.43 6.75 -1.42
CA TYR A 133 -9.16 7.65 -0.50
C TYR A 133 -9.57 9.00 -1.12
N GLY A 134 -9.07 9.34 -2.32
CA GLY A 134 -9.44 10.55 -3.05
C GLY A 134 -8.44 11.70 -2.93
N GLY A 135 -7.37 11.58 -2.15
CA GLY A 135 -6.32 12.60 -2.02
C GLY A 135 -5.37 12.69 -3.21
N GLY A 136 -5.26 11.65 -4.04
CA GLY A 136 -4.42 11.58 -5.25
C GLY A 136 -2.91 11.60 -4.97
N PHE A 137 -2.47 11.43 -3.73
CA PHE A 137 -1.04 11.49 -3.35
C PHE A 137 -0.20 10.44 -4.08
N TYR A 138 -0.68 9.20 -4.10
CA TYR A 138 0.03 8.07 -4.72
C TYR A 138 0.03 8.18 -6.25
N ASP A 139 -1.09 8.64 -6.84
CA ASP A 139 -1.19 8.84 -8.28
C ASP A 139 -0.22 9.92 -8.75
N ARG A 140 -0.12 11.05 -8.02
CA ARG A 140 0.88 12.10 -8.30
C ARG A 140 2.31 11.62 -8.09
N TYR A 141 2.60 10.93 -6.98
CA TYR A 141 3.94 10.42 -6.73
C TYR A 141 4.39 9.43 -7.80
N LEU A 142 3.53 8.52 -8.21
CA LEU A 142 3.83 7.47 -9.19
C LEU A 142 3.67 7.93 -10.64
N SER A 143 3.15 9.14 -10.91
CA SER A 143 3.08 9.71 -12.27
C SER A 143 4.45 10.13 -12.81
N GLU A 144 5.43 10.36 -11.94
CA GLU A 144 6.81 10.62 -12.34
C GLU A 144 7.49 9.32 -12.79
N ASP A 145 8.55 9.46 -13.61
CA ASP A 145 9.33 8.32 -14.11
C ASP A 145 9.80 7.41 -12.97
N ASN A 146 9.45 6.15 -13.07
CA ASN A 146 9.84 5.13 -12.12
C ASN A 146 9.86 3.73 -12.73
N THR A 147 10.57 2.81 -12.08
CA THR A 147 10.63 1.39 -12.43
C THR A 147 10.09 0.50 -11.30
N PHE A 148 9.14 1.02 -10.53
CA PHE A 148 8.52 0.27 -9.45
C PHE A 148 7.69 -0.92 -9.94
N ILE A 149 7.84 -2.05 -9.24
CA ILE A 149 6.87 -3.14 -9.25
C ILE A 149 5.76 -2.77 -8.27
N LYS A 150 4.57 -2.48 -8.75
CA LYS A 150 3.44 -2.00 -7.94
C LYS A 150 2.57 -3.17 -7.48
N ALA A 151 2.53 -3.42 -6.18
CA ALA A 151 1.71 -4.46 -5.57
C ALA A 151 0.67 -3.86 -4.61
N ALA A 152 -0.60 -4.17 -4.81
CA ALA A 152 -1.65 -3.82 -3.87
C ALA A 152 -1.82 -4.94 -2.85
N LEU A 153 -1.88 -4.58 -1.56
CA LEU A 153 -2.30 -5.48 -0.49
C LEU A 153 -3.75 -5.16 -0.13
N ALA A 154 -4.61 -6.15 -0.17
CA ALA A 154 -6.05 -5.97 0.03
C ALA A 154 -6.67 -7.18 0.74
N PHE A 155 -7.70 -6.95 1.53
CA PHE A 155 -8.56 -8.05 1.97
C PHE A 155 -9.46 -8.50 0.80
N ASP A 156 -9.87 -9.78 0.77
CA ASP A 156 -10.76 -10.30 -0.29
C ASP A 156 -12.02 -9.45 -0.46
N LEU A 157 -12.56 -8.89 0.64
CA LEU A 157 -13.73 -8.01 0.61
C LEU A 157 -13.52 -6.70 -0.17
N GLN A 158 -12.27 -6.32 -0.46
CA GLN A 158 -11.91 -5.14 -1.25
C GLN A 158 -11.77 -5.44 -2.75
N LEU A 159 -11.73 -6.72 -3.14
CA LEU A 159 -11.66 -7.16 -4.52
C LEU A 159 -13.09 -7.39 -5.06
N LEU A 160 -13.53 -6.53 -5.96
CA LEU A 160 -14.86 -6.55 -6.57
C LEU A 160 -14.78 -7.03 -8.02
N GLU A 161 -15.91 -7.45 -8.60
CA GLU A 161 -15.94 -7.83 -10.02
C GLU A 161 -15.60 -6.65 -10.94
N SER A 162 -16.10 -5.45 -10.63
CA SER A 162 -15.85 -4.23 -11.39
C SER A 162 -16.06 -3.02 -10.49
N ILE A 163 -15.22 -1.99 -10.68
CA ILE A 163 -15.32 -0.71 -10.01
C ILE A 163 -15.29 0.43 -11.02
N PRO A 164 -15.87 1.61 -10.70
CA PRO A 164 -15.76 2.79 -11.56
C PRO A 164 -14.32 3.31 -11.57
N TYR A 165 -13.80 3.59 -12.76
CA TYR A 165 -12.42 4.02 -12.97
C TYR A 165 -12.34 5.20 -13.97
N GLU A 166 -11.17 5.83 -14.03
CA GLU A 166 -10.79 6.81 -15.05
C GLU A 166 -9.53 6.29 -15.77
N GLU A 167 -9.36 6.64 -17.04
CA GLU A 167 -8.24 6.10 -17.86
C GLU A 167 -6.85 6.41 -17.29
N HIS A 168 -6.73 7.49 -16.53
CA HIS A 168 -5.47 7.91 -15.90
C HIS A 168 -5.25 7.34 -14.50
N ASP A 169 -6.22 6.60 -13.94
CA ASP A 169 -6.04 5.94 -12.65
C ASP A 169 -4.90 4.90 -12.72
N LEU A 170 -3.96 4.99 -11.80
CA LEU A 170 -2.83 4.06 -11.76
C LEU A 170 -3.28 2.68 -11.30
N LYS A 171 -2.86 1.68 -12.07
CA LYS A 171 -3.12 0.26 -11.81
C LYS A 171 -1.91 -0.39 -11.12
N PRO A 172 -2.12 -1.25 -10.11
CA PRO A 172 -1.08 -2.13 -9.62
C PRO A 172 -0.71 -3.19 -10.70
N ASP A 173 0.50 -3.74 -10.57
CA ASP A 173 0.95 -4.87 -11.39
C ASP A 173 0.54 -6.21 -10.74
N TYR A 174 0.32 -6.18 -9.41
CA TYR A 174 -0.12 -7.32 -8.61
C TYR A 174 -1.18 -6.91 -7.60
N ILE A 175 -2.13 -7.80 -7.35
CA ILE A 175 -3.09 -7.70 -6.24
C ILE A 175 -2.91 -8.95 -5.38
N ILE A 176 -2.67 -8.75 -4.09
CA ILE A 176 -2.39 -9.84 -3.14
C ILE A 176 -3.41 -9.76 -2.03
N THR A 177 -4.18 -10.83 -1.88
CA THR A 177 -5.16 -10.97 -0.81
C THR A 177 -4.81 -12.17 0.10
N GLN A 178 -5.56 -12.39 1.16
CA GLN A 178 -5.37 -13.56 2.01
C GLN A 178 -5.60 -14.89 1.26
N THR A 179 -6.36 -14.87 0.14
CA THR A 179 -6.64 -16.10 -0.65
C THR A 179 -5.98 -16.11 -2.02
N GLN A 180 -5.64 -14.94 -2.62
CA GLN A 180 -5.22 -14.82 -4.01
C GLN A 180 -3.89 -14.07 -4.17
N PHE A 181 -3.15 -14.42 -5.22
CA PHE A 181 -2.01 -13.68 -5.76
C PHE A 181 -2.25 -13.50 -7.25
N ILE A 182 -2.64 -12.30 -7.65
CA ILE A 182 -3.07 -12.01 -9.01
C ILE A 182 -2.03 -11.12 -9.66
N ARG A 183 -1.59 -11.50 -10.87
CA ARG A 183 -0.67 -10.71 -11.70
C ARG A 183 -1.41 -10.14 -12.90
N ARG A 184 -1.20 -8.86 -13.17
CA ARG A 184 -1.70 -8.22 -14.39
C ARG A 184 -0.96 -8.79 -15.60
N GLU A 185 -1.71 -9.29 -16.57
CA GLU A 185 -1.17 -9.62 -17.89
C GLU A 185 -0.96 -8.33 -18.69
N ASN A 186 0.20 -8.21 -19.35
CA ASN A 186 0.53 -7.06 -20.19
C ASN A 186 -0.10 -7.20 -21.57
#